data_892aa4d643fd2d472e1babb0692d0795
#
_entry.id   892aa4d643fd2d472e1babb0692d0795
#
_cell.length_a   1.000
_cell.length_b   1.000
_cell.length_c   1.000
_cell.angle_alpha   90.00
_cell.angle_beta   90.00
_cell.angle_gamma   90.00
#
_symmetry.space_group_name_H-M   'P 1'
#
loop_
_entity.id
_entity.type
_entity.pdbx_description
1 polymer ?
#
loop_
_entity_poly.entity_id
_entity_poly.type
_entity_poly.pdbx_seq_one_letter_code
_entity_poly.pdbx_strand_id
1 'polypeptide(L)'
;MVYLWRAVDAEGEVLDVLVQSKRNKHAALKLMRKLLKKYAFAPERLVTDDLRSYAPAARDLGIEHLHERGRWRNNRAENSHQPTRRRERKMQRFKSAGSAQRFLSAHAAVYNTFNVRRHLTSAQSHRVLRAAAMTTWREVVAAA
;
A
#
# COMPACT_ATOMS: atom_id res chain seq x y z
N MET A 1 -2.26 15.03 14.48
CA MET A 1 -1.53 14.57 13.28
C MET A 1 -1.58 13.05 13.21
N VAL A 2 -1.80 12.46 12.04
CA VAL A 2 -1.75 11.01 11.83
C VAL A 2 -0.76 10.69 10.72
N TYR A 3 -0.19 9.49 10.75
CA TYR A 3 0.79 9.00 9.79
C TYR A 3 0.19 7.86 8.96
N LEU A 4 0.38 7.93 7.66
CA LEU A 4 0.02 6.87 6.73
C LEU A 4 1.21 5.94 6.53
N TRP A 5 1.02 4.69 6.88
CA TRP A 5 1.91 3.57 6.58
C TRP A 5 1.34 2.80 5.39
N ARG A 6 2.16 2.52 4.41
CA ARG A 6 1.72 1.89 3.16
C ARG A 6 2.75 0.88 2.69
N ALA A 7 2.29 -0.30 2.34
CA ALA A 7 3.10 -1.33 1.72
C ALA A 7 2.66 -1.54 0.27
N VAL A 8 3.62 -1.73 -0.60
CA VAL A 8 3.41 -2.05 -2.01
C VAL A 8 4.30 -3.22 -2.40
N ASP A 9 3.89 -3.97 -3.40
CA ASP A 9 4.70 -5.02 -3.98
C ASP A 9 5.75 -4.49 -4.99
N ALA A 10 6.43 -5.41 -5.66
CA ALA A 10 7.41 -5.10 -6.69
C ALA A 10 6.80 -4.40 -7.91
N GLU A 11 5.56 -4.64 -8.20
CA GLU A 11 4.79 -4.05 -9.30
C GLU A 11 4.16 -2.71 -8.91
N GLY A 12 4.15 -2.38 -7.61
CA GLY A 12 3.59 -1.14 -7.04
C GLY A 12 2.10 -1.23 -6.73
N GLU A 13 1.53 -2.44 -6.69
CA GLU A 13 0.20 -2.66 -6.13
C GLU A 13 0.21 -2.42 -4.63
N VAL A 14 -0.89 -1.89 -4.13
CA VAL A 14 -1.03 -1.60 -2.71
C VAL A 14 -1.41 -2.87 -1.96
N LEU A 15 -0.46 -3.41 -1.21
CA LEU A 15 -0.67 -4.58 -0.37
C LEU A 15 -1.51 -4.28 0.85
N ASP A 16 -1.21 -3.17 1.53
CA ASP A 16 -1.97 -2.71 2.69
C ASP A 16 -1.69 -1.24 3.03
N VAL A 17 -2.61 -0.66 3.81
CA VAL A 17 -2.50 0.68 4.37
C VAL A 17 -2.87 0.66 5.85
N LEU A 18 -2.16 1.46 6.65
CA LEU A 18 -2.39 1.60 8.07
C LEU A 18 -2.23 3.06 8.50
N VAL A 19 -3.27 3.63 9.10
CA VAL A 19 -3.24 4.98 9.69
C VAL A 19 -2.95 4.87 11.17
N GLN A 20 -1.91 5.54 11.64
CA GLN A 20 -1.47 5.53 13.03
C GLN A 20 -1.18 6.93 13.54
N SER A 21 -1.38 7.14 14.84
CA SER A 21 -1.07 8.42 15.49
C SER A 21 0.42 8.62 15.75
N LYS A 22 1.22 7.57 15.71
CA LYS A 22 2.67 7.61 15.97
C LYS A 22 3.47 7.00 14.82
N ARG A 23 4.69 7.52 14.63
CA ARG A 23 5.66 7.01 13.66
C ARG A 23 6.81 6.32 14.41
N ASN A 24 6.52 5.18 15.01
CA ASN A 24 7.44 4.45 15.88
C ASN A 24 7.52 2.96 15.55
N LYS A 25 8.37 2.21 16.26
CA LYS A 25 8.55 0.76 16.12
C LYS A 25 7.23 -0.02 16.20
N HIS A 26 6.33 0.34 17.13
CA HIS A 26 5.05 -0.36 17.29
C HIS A 26 4.14 -0.23 16.06
N ALA A 27 4.12 0.95 15.44
CA ALA A 27 3.36 1.17 14.20
C ALA A 27 3.96 0.36 13.04
N ALA A 28 5.29 0.32 12.90
CA ALA A 28 5.98 -0.50 11.92
C ALA A 28 5.69 -1.99 12.13
N LEU A 29 5.82 -2.49 13.36
CA LEU A 29 5.48 -3.86 13.73
C LEU A 29 4.04 -4.23 13.40
N LYS A 30 3.10 -3.33 13.69
CA LYS A 30 1.68 -3.57 13.40
C LYS A 30 1.42 -3.75 11.90
N LEU A 31 2.03 -2.91 11.05
CA LEU A 31 1.94 -3.07 9.61
C LEU A 31 2.55 -4.37 9.13
N MET A 32 3.79 -4.67 9.54
CA MET A 32 4.52 -5.87 9.13
C MET A 32 3.79 -7.15 9.55
N ARG A 33 3.33 -7.25 10.81
CA ARG A 33 2.53 -8.38 11.28
C ARG A 33 1.25 -8.57 10.49
N LYS A 34 0.57 -7.47 10.17
CA LYS A 34 -0.65 -7.50 9.37
C LYS A 34 -0.38 -8.07 7.98
N LEU A 35 0.72 -7.65 7.34
CA LEU A 35 1.14 -8.16 6.03
C LEU A 35 1.50 -9.63 6.07
N LEU A 36 2.37 -10.04 7.00
CA LEU A 36 2.78 -11.44 7.14
C LEU A 36 1.57 -12.36 7.43
N LYS A 37 0.63 -11.91 8.26
CA LYS A 37 -0.60 -12.66 8.53
C LYS A 37 -1.52 -12.74 7.32
N LYS A 38 -1.63 -11.66 6.55
CA LYS A 38 -2.53 -11.57 5.38
C LYS A 38 -2.05 -12.46 4.24
N TYR A 39 -0.75 -12.48 3.99
CA TYR A 39 -0.15 -13.20 2.86
C TYR A 39 0.41 -14.58 3.23
N ALA A 40 0.52 -14.88 4.53
CA ALA A 40 0.98 -16.17 5.07
C ALA A 40 2.38 -16.62 4.61
N PHE A 41 3.21 -15.70 4.11
CA PHE A 41 4.62 -15.96 3.75
C PHE A 41 5.50 -14.73 4.03
N ALA A 42 6.80 -14.99 4.21
CA ALA A 42 7.78 -13.92 4.31
C ALA A 42 8.15 -13.41 2.91
N PRO A 43 8.36 -12.10 2.73
CA PRO A 43 8.82 -11.55 1.46
C PRO A 43 10.27 -12.00 1.18
N GLU A 44 10.67 -12.08 -0.07
CA GLU A 44 12.09 -12.28 -0.43
C GLU A 44 12.96 -11.09 0.00
N ARG A 45 12.41 -9.89 -0.10
CA ARG A 45 13.06 -8.64 0.31
C ARG A 45 12.04 -7.67 0.91
N LEU A 46 12.45 -6.98 1.96
CA LEU A 46 11.71 -5.90 2.60
C LEU A 46 12.47 -4.59 2.39
N VAL A 47 12.01 -3.77 1.44
CA VAL A 47 12.63 -2.47 1.15
C VAL A 47 11.89 -1.37 1.89
N THR A 48 12.61 -0.53 2.63
CA THR A 48 12.04 0.63 3.35
C THR A 48 12.86 1.89 3.13
N ASP A 49 12.28 3.04 3.47
CA ASP A 49 13.03 4.28 3.65
C ASP A 49 13.97 4.19 4.87
N ASP A 50 14.70 5.27 5.15
CA ASP A 50 15.64 5.33 6.27
C ASP A 50 14.98 5.54 7.65
N LEU A 51 13.67 5.36 7.75
CA LEU A 51 12.98 5.51 9.03
C LEU A 51 13.48 4.47 10.04
N ARG A 52 14.03 4.97 11.15
CA ARG A 52 14.65 4.17 12.22
C ARG A 52 13.73 3.11 12.85
N SER A 53 12.42 3.24 12.69
CA SER A 53 11.41 2.33 13.24
C SER A 53 11.38 0.94 12.58
N TYR A 54 11.83 0.82 11.33
CA TYR A 54 11.70 -0.42 10.58
C TYR A 54 12.72 -1.50 11.01
N ALA A 55 13.96 -1.13 11.23
CA ALA A 55 14.99 -2.11 11.58
C ALA A 55 14.70 -2.86 12.90
N PRO A 56 14.34 -2.18 14.00
CA PRO A 56 13.93 -2.88 15.23
C PRO A 56 12.67 -3.72 15.06
N ALA A 57 11.73 -3.28 14.20
CA ALA A 57 10.52 -4.04 13.91
C ALA A 57 10.81 -5.32 13.11
N ALA A 58 11.68 -5.24 12.11
CA ALA A 58 12.12 -6.40 11.32
C ALA A 58 12.89 -7.41 12.18
N ARG A 59 13.72 -6.93 13.12
CA ARG A 59 14.44 -7.78 14.09
C ARG A 59 13.49 -8.54 14.99
N ASP A 60 12.48 -7.88 15.56
CA ASP A 60 11.47 -8.50 16.41
C ASP A 60 10.65 -9.59 15.69
N LEU A 61 10.59 -9.52 14.37
CA LEU A 61 9.89 -10.48 13.52
C LEU A 61 10.82 -11.56 12.94
N GLY A 62 12.12 -11.51 13.21
CA GLY A 62 13.10 -12.44 12.68
C GLY A 62 13.38 -12.29 11.17
N ILE A 63 12.99 -11.16 10.56
CA ILE A 63 13.15 -10.88 9.12
C ILE A 63 14.16 -9.77 8.84
N GLU A 64 15.03 -9.46 9.79
CA GLU A 64 16.05 -8.41 9.63
C GLU A 64 17.00 -8.69 8.45
N HIS A 65 17.32 -9.94 8.19
CA HIS A 65 18.17 -10.39 7.08
C HIS A 65 17.56 -10.10 5.69
N LEU A 66 16.26 -9.87 5.59
CA LEU A 66 15.54 -9.51 4.37
C LEU A 66 15.41 -7.99 4.22
N HIS A 67 15.80 -7.22 5.25
CA HIS A 67 15.55 -5.80 5.32
C HIS A 67 16.65 -4.99 4.61
N GLU A 68 16.28 -4.36 3.52
CA GLU A 68 17.11 -3.41 2.77
C GLU A 68 16.64 -1.98 3.02
N ARG A 69 17.55 -1.13 3.46
CA ARG A 69 17.31 0.30 3.63
C ARG A 69 17.85 1.09 2.45
N GLY A 70 17.18 2.15 2.12
CA GLY A 70 17.68 3.10 1.15
C GLY A 70 16.60 3.98 0.57
N ARG A 71 16.82 5.28 0.62
CA ARG A 71 15.88 6.29 0.11
C ARG A 71 15.54 6.07 -1.36
N TRP A 72 16.51 5.74 -2.18
CA TRP A 72 16.34 5.51 -3.61
C TRP A 72 15.68 4.17 -3.95
N ARG A 73 15.82 3.18 -3.09
CA ARG A 73 15.22 1.85 -3.26
C ARG A 73 13.72 1.85 -2.97
N ASN A 74 13.23 2.80 -2.16
CA ASN A 74 11.83 2.93 -1.77
C ASN A 74 10.96 3.74 -2.75
N ASN A 75 11.45 4.08 -3.94
CA ASN A 75 10.74 4.94 -4.90
C ASN A 75 9.34 4.43 -5.28
N ARG A 76 9.13 3.11 -5.31
CA ARG A 76 7.82 2.52 -5.63
C ARG A 76 6.77 2.87 -4.57
N ALA A 77 7.13 2.73 -3.30
CA ALA A 77 6.26 3.12 -2.19
C ALA A 77 5.99 4.64 -2.20
N GLU A 78 7.03 5.45 -2.42
CA GLU A 78 6.89 6.91 -2.53
C GLU A 78 5.95 7.32 -3.67
N ASN A 79 6.10 6.74 -4.85
CA ASN A 79 5.24 7.01 -5.99
C ASN A 79 3.78 6.59 -5.73
N SER A 80 3.57 5.51 -4.98
CA SER A 80 2.23 5.03 -4.62
C SER A 80 1.46 5.99 -3.72
N HIS A 81 2.15 6.88 -3.00
CA HIS A 81 1.52 7.91 -2.18
C HIS A 81 0.94 9.07 -3.00
N GLN A 82 1.41 9.31 -4.20
CA GLN A 82 1.00 10.47 -5.00
C GLN A 82 -0.52 10.53 -5.29
N PRO A 83 -1.18 9.44 -5.75
CA PRO A 83 -2.63 9.45 -5.98
C PRO A 83 -3.42 9.77 -4.70
N THR A 84 -2.98 9.22 -3.56
CA THR A 84 -3.60 9.48 -2.25
C THR A 84 -3.48 10.95 -1.85
N ARG A 85 -2.28 11.54 -1.97
CA ARG A 85 -2.05 12.96 -1.66
C ARG A 85 -2.87 13.90 -2.54
N ARG A 86 -3.05 13.56 -3.82
CA ARG A 86 -3.91 14.33 -4.73
C ARG A 86 -5.37 14.31 -4.28
N ARG A 87 -5.87 13.17 -3.85
CA ARG A 87 -7.24 13.01 -3.33
C ARG A 87 -7.42 13.73 -2.01
N GLU A 88 -6.49 13.59 -1.08
CA GLU A 88 -6.52 14.27 0.22
C GLU A 88 -6.62 15.79 0.06
N ARG A 89 -5.84 16.38 -0.84
CA ARG A 89 -5.91 17.82 -1.14
C ARG A 89 -7.28 18.26 -1.65
N LYS A 90 -7.88 17.47 -2.57
CA LYS A 90 -9.21 17.75 -3.10
C LYS A 90 -10.31 17.62 -2.06
N MET A 91 -10.16 16.70 -1.12
CA MET A 91 -11.12 16.43 -0.04
C MET A 91 -10.93 17.35 1.18
N GLN A 92 -9.99 18.28 1.15
CA GLN A 92 -9.68 19.20 2.25
C GLN A 92 -9.38 18.49 3.57
N ARG A 93 -8.62 17.40 3.51
CA ARG A 93 -8.18 16.54 4.63
C ARG A 93 -9.24 15.56 5.14
N PHE A 94 -8.83 14.69 6.04
CA PHE A 94 -9.71 13.74 6.71
C PHE A 94 -10.15 14.25 8.07
N LYS A 95 -11.41 14.04 8.40
CA LYS A 95 -12.00 14.46 9.69
C LYS A 95 -11.49 13.65 10.88
N SER A 96 -11.08 12.38 10.67
CA SER A 96 -10.57 11.50 11.71
C SER A 96 -9.64 10.44 11.15
N ALA A 97 -8.84 9.79 12.03
CA ALA A 97 -7.99 8.66 11.66
C ALA A 97 -8.82 7.48 11.13
N GLY A 98 -9.99 7.22 11.71
CA GLY A 98 -10.90 6.17 11.26
C GLY A 98 -11.48 6.43 9.87
N SER A 99 -11.88 7.67 9.55
CA SER A 99 -12.34 8.03 8.21
C SER A 99 -11.20 7.95 7.18
N ALA A 100 -10.01 8.36 7.56
CA ALA A 100 -8.81 8.21 6.72
C ALA A 100 -8.51 6.74 6.42
N GLN A 101 -8.55 5.87 7.44
CA GLN A 101 -8.29 4.43 7.28
C GLN A 101 -9.31 3.78 6.33
N ARG A 102 -10.60 4.02 6.51
CA ARG A 102 -11.64 3.47 5.63
C ARG A 102 -11.49 3.94 4.19
N PHE A 103 -11.32 5.25 4.00
CA PHE A 103 -11.12 5.81 2.67
C PHE A 103 -9.89 5.23 1.98
N LEU A 104 -8.75 5.19 2.67
CA LEU A 104 -7.48 4.74 2.08
C LEU A 104 -7.50 3.25 1.75
N SER A 105 -8.18 2.43 2.56
CA SER A 105 -8.37 1.00 2.27
C SER A 105 -9.24 0.79 1.02
N ALA A 106 -10.37 1.48 0.91
CA ALA A 106 -11.21 1.43 -0.27
C ALA A 106 -10.52 2.00 -1.52
N HIS A 107 -9.83 3.14 -1.37
CA HIS A 107 -9.06 3.74 -2.46
C HIS A 107 -7.95 2.82 -2.97
N ALA A 108 -7.27 2.09 -2.08
CA ALA A 108 -6.24 1.13 -2.47
C ALA A 108 -6.82 -0.02 -3.30
N ALA A 109 -7.97 -0.57 -2.89
CA ALA A 109 -8.65 -1.63 -3.63
C ALA A 109 -9.08 -1.17 -5.03
N VAL A 110 -9.73 0.00 -5.14
CA VAL A 110 -10.13 0.59 -6.43
C VAL A 110 -8.90 0.90 -7.29
N TYR A 111 -7.85 1.47 -6.68
CA TYR A 111 -6.62 1.78 -7.38
C TYR A 111 -5.97 0.54 -7.98
N ASN A 112 -5.82 -0.54 -7.22
CA ASN A 112 -5.26 -1.80 -7.70
C ASN A 112 -6.09 -2.40 -8.84
N THR A 113 -7.43 -2.33 -8.74
CA THR A 113 -8.34 -2.84 -9.76
C THR A 113 -8.18 -2.14 -11.11
N PHE A 114 -8.00 -0.82 -11.11
CA PHE A 114 -7.99 -0.02 -12.35
C PHE A 114 -6.61 0.46 -12.81
N ASN A 115 -5.58 0.36 -11.95
CA ASN A 115 -4.25 0.87 -12.26
C ASN A 115 -3.39 -0.17 -12.98
N VAL A 116 -3.82 -0.61 -14.15
CA VAL A 116 -3.01 -1.46 -15.02
C VAL A 116 -1.83 -0.66 -15.57
N ARG A 117 -0.62 -1.17 -15.38
CA ARG A 117 0.59 -0.51 -15.86
C ARG A 117 0.73 -0.64 -17.37
N ARG A 118 0.34 0.40 -18.07
CA ARG A 118 0.30 0.44 -19.53
C ARG A 118 1.65 0.15 -20.20
N HIS A 119 2.76 0.55 -19.58
CA HIS A 119 4.10 0.32 -20.13
C HIS A 119 4.62 -1.11 -19.98
N LEU A 120 3.97 -1.94 -19.16
CA LEU A 120 4.30 -3.34 -18.94
C LEU A 120 3.38 -4.32 -19.66
N THR A 121 2.35 -3.81 -20.35
CA THR A 121 1.33 -4.63 -20.99
C THR A 121 1.12 -4.24 -22.45
N SER A 122 0.82 -5.23 -23.31
CA SER A 122 0.39 -4.96 -24.69
C SER A 122 -0.94 -4.19 -24.70
N ALA A 123 -1.23 -3.49 -25.78
CA ALA A 123 -2.50 -2.78 -25.94
C ALA A 123 -3.71 -3.73 -25.86
N GLN A 124 -3.56 -4.96 -26.35
CA GLN A 124 -4.59 -6.00 -26.28
C GLN A 124 -4.81 -6.45 -24.84
N SER A 125 -3.72 -6.82 -24.11
CA SER A 125 -3.79 -7.21 -22.70
C SER A 125 -4.37 -6.10 -21.83
N HIS A 126 -3.98 -4.85 -22.09
CA HIS A 126 -4.52 -3.70 -21.37
C HIS A 126 -6.04 -3.55 -21.53
N ARG A 127 -6.57 -3.76 -22.74
CA ARG A 127 -8.02 -3.74 -22.98
C ARG A 127 -8.74 -4.86 -22.23
N VAL A 128 -8.20 -6.07 -22.26
CA VAL A 128 -8.76 -7.23 -21.54
C VAL A 128 -8.79 -6.97 -20.04
N LEU A 129 -7.68 -6.52 -19.44
CA LEU A 129 -7.60 -6.22 -18.03
C LEU A 129 -8.56 -5.09 -17.60
N ARG A 130 -8.72 -4.07 -18.43
CA ARG A 130 -9.71 -3.00 -18.16
C ARG A 130 -11.15 -3.50 -18.24
N ALA A 131 -11.47 -4.35 -19.19
CA ALA A 131 -12.79 -4.95 -19.31
C ALA A 131 -13.10 -5.82 -18.07
N ALA A 132 -12.15 -6.65 -17.63
CA ALA A 132 -12.26 -7.46 -16.42
C ALA A 132 -12.45 -6.58 -15.18
N ALA A 133 -11.67 -5.50 -15.02
CA ALA A 133 -11.82 -4.56 -13.94
C ALA A 133 -13.23 -3.92 -13.88
N MET A 134 -13.78 -3.56 -15.05
CA MET A 134 -15.15 -3.01 -15.13
C MET A 134 -16.22 -4.04 -14.79
N THR A 135 -16.01 -5.31 -15.15
CA THR A 135 -16.92 -6.40 -14.76
C THR A 135 -16.91 -6.57 -13.23
N THR A 136 -15.73 -6.72 -12.64
CA THR A 136 -15.57 -6.78 -11.16
C THR A 136 -16.24 -5.60 -10.47
N TRP A 137 -16.04 -4.39 -11.00
CA TRP A 137 -16.68 -3.19 -10.43
C TRP A 137 -18.19 -3.26 -10.44
N ARG A 138 -18.79 -3.69 -11.56
CA ARG A 138 -20.25 -3.84 -11.68
C ARG A 138 -20.80 -4.87 -10.71
N GLU A 139 -20.12 -6.00 -10.55
CA GLU A 139 -20.51 -7.05 -9.59
C GLU A 139 -20.49 -6.53 -8.15
N VAL A 140 -19.43 -5.84 -7.75
CA VAL A 140 -19.32 -5.26 -6.40
C VAL A 140 -20.39 -4.21 -6.15
N VAL A 141 -20.67 -3.33 -7.10
CA VAL A 141 -21.68 -2.28 -6.97
C VAL A 141 -23.10 -2.87 -6.97
N ALA A 142 -23.33 -3.93 -7.73
CA ALA A 142 -24.65 -4.60 -7.77
C ALA A 142 -24.92 -5.40 -6.47
N ALA A 143 -23.88 -5.80 -5.73
CA ALA A 143 -23.99 -6.52 -4.47
C ALA A 143 -24.07 -5.60 -3.24
N ALA A 144 -23.91 -4.30 -3.41
CA ALA A 144 -23.93 -3.30 -2.33
C ALA A 144 -25.31 -2.71 -2.11
#